data_0ca03d668792229ee1646a921cb5b583
#
_entry.id   0ca03d668792229ee1646a921cb5b583
#
_cell.length_a   1.000
_cell.length_b   1.000
_cell.length_c   1.000
_cell.angle_alpha   90.00
_cell.angle_beta   90.00
_cell.angle_gamma   90.00
#
_symmetry.space_group_name_H-M   'P 1'
#
loop_
_entity.id
_entity.type
_entity.pdbx_description
1 polymer ?
#
loop_
_entity_poly.entity_id
_entity_poly.type
_entity_poly.pdbx_seq_one_letter_code
_entity_poly.pdbx_strand_id
1 'polypeptide(L)'
;MVTTTMENRFNNLTSKEWLPFQKSWSIVDSDDSLFRDNLRFFTLSGLEPRTVFYSGPQRPKFKTIADSLTLAVVDDSQALNQFAMIDLRHEIRVCKCHADITIVLGRFINQINQLATSIIERRFVCVLAQNLFLNGTLVPVAWCVGKAMASVLSLKDEKILCKERSALNSGLAGNFVEYALYARRDDAQRHVTEPDWTLDAFISGAAEVRLADDIPRWFVLKPPPRKKGEVLHPAKYPESLAGMFIKAFSKEWSNVLDPMSGTGSTQMAAMSLKRNAYGTELSPLFAELANKRVSDLRHPAQGELFPTEKEFGQFRIVQADARQIPELGFPEISFACTSPPYWDMLNMRGAENQARRIQQGLQTNYSSDNNDIGNIADYSIFLSELSQVYLNMFQVMQRGSYFTFVVKNIKKQGLAYPFAWDLTHRLLGSSVPIAEHFWLQDDLSIAPYGYGNTWVSNTFHHYCITMQLTS
;
A
#
# COMPACT_ATOMS: atom_id res chain seq x y z
N MET A 1 -34.24 6.25 25.45
CA MET A 1 -33.27 5.26 24.98
C MET A 1 -32.03 5.46 25.83
N VAL A 2 -31.73 4.50 26.72
CA VAL A 2 -30.50 4.51 27.53
C VAL A 2 -29.38 4.10 26.58
N THR A 3 -28.57 5.05 26.17
CA THR A 3 -27.30 4.77 25.49
C THR A 3 -26.41 4.11 26.53
N THR A 4 -26.38 2.79 26.55
CA THR A 4 -25.34 2.04 27.23
C THR A 4 -24.02 2.43 26.53
N THR A 5 -23.25 3.30 27.18
CA THR A 5 -21.87 3.59 26.77
C THR A 5 -21.12 2.26 26.84
N MET A 6 -20.79 1.69 25.69
CA MET A 6 -19.94 0.50 25.63
C MET A 6 -18.63 0.83 26.35
N GLU A 7 -18.34 0.09 27.41
CA GLU A 7 -17.10 0.24 28.16
C GLU A 7 -15.92 -0.09 27.24
N ASN A 8 -15.01 0.87 27.09
CA ASN A 8 -13.81 0.68 26.28
C ASN A 8 -12.78 -0.15 27.05
N ARG A 9 -12.67 -1.44 26.72
CA ARG A 9 -11.75 -2.40 27.36
C ARG A 9 -10.33 -2.35 26.76
N PHE A 10 -10.14 -1.65 25.66
CA PHE A 10 -8.84 -1.57 24.99
C PHE A 10 -7.98 -0.43 25.51
N ASN A 11 -8.56 0.75 25.69
CA ASN A 11 -7.96 1.96 26.25
C ASN A 11 -9.08 2.86 26.85
N ASN A 12 -8.71 4.02 27.37
CA ASN A 12 -9.66 4.94 27.98
C ASN A 12 -10.17 6.03 27.03
N LEU A 13 -9.97 5.87 25.72
CA LEU A 13 -10.36 6.87 24.73
C LEU A 13 -11.86 6.80 24.41
N THR A 14 -12.44 7.95 24.16
CA THR A 14 -13.78 8.04 23.56
C THR A 14 -13.75 7.63 22.09
N SER A 15 -14.91 7.34 21.50
CA SER A 15 -15.01 7.01 20.07
C SER A 15 -14.43 8.12 19.17
N LYS A 16 -14.57 9.39 19.59
CA LYS A 16 -14.04 10.55 18.87
C LYS A 16 -12.51 10.60 18.90
N GLU A 17 -11.89 10.26 20.03
CA GLU A 17 -10.44 10.19 20.18
C GLU A 17 -9.85 8.95 19.50
N TRP A 18 -10.66 7.90 19.32
CA TRP A 18 -10.30 6.68 18.61
C TRP A 18 -10.18 6.88 17.10
N LEU A 19 -11.03 7.75 16.52
CA LEU A 19 -11.12 7.95 15.06
C LEU A 19 -9.80 8.26 14.34
N PRO A 20 -8.89 9.11 14.84
CA PRO A 20 -7.62 9.40 14.17
C PRO A 20 -6.76 8.15 13.93
N PHE A 21 -6.89 7.12 14.79
CA PHE A 21 -6.19 5.85 14.63
C PHE A 21 -6.79 4.93 13.58
N GLN A 22 -8.00 5.23 13.07
CA GLN A 22 -8.62 4.46 12.00
C GLN A 22 -8.06 4.78 10.60
N LYS A 23 -7.29 5.85 10.46
CA LYS A 23 -6.63 6.23 9.22
C LYS A 23 -5.23 5.62 9.15
N SER A 24 -4.93 4.93 8.07
CA SER A 24 -3.64 4.26 7.87
C SER A 24 -2.51 5.18 7.40
N TRP A 25 -2.73 6.48 7.39
CA TRP A 25 -1.70 7.49 7.17
C TRP A 25 -1.95 8.75 8.00
N SER A 26 -0.90 9.49 8.28
CA SER A 26 -0.99 10.77 8.98
C SER A 26 0.14 11.70 8.57
N ILE A 27 -0.10 13.02 8.68
CA ILE A 27 0.95 14.00 8.59
C ILE A 27 1.48 14.21 10.00
N VAL A 28 2.79 14.01 10.17
CA VAL A 28 3.46 14.07 11.48
C VAL A 28 4.33 15.30 11.52
N ASP A 29 3.94 16.28 12.33
CA ASP A 29 4.69 17.53 12.49
C ASP A 29 5.78 17.40 13.57
N SER A 30 5.60 16.50 14.56
CA SER A 30 6.58 16.26 15.62
C SER A 30 6.51 14.84 16.21
N ASP A 31 7.62 14.35 16.74
CA ASP A 31 7.64 13.08 17.46
C ASP A 31 6.85 13.12 18.78
N ASP A 32 6.63 14.32 19.36
CA ASP A 32 5.85 14.47 20.61
C ASP A 32 4.40 14.03 20.43
N SER A 33 3.75 14.48 19.36
CA SER A 33 2.40 14.06 19.03
C SER A 33 2.35 12.56 18.73
N LEU A 34 3.30 12.06 17.96
CA LEU A 34 3.38 10.65 17.61
C LEU A 34 3.52 9.77 18.87
N PHE A 35 4.41 10.12 19.80
CA PHE A 35 4.62 9.37 21.04
C PHE A 35 3.40 9.43 21.95
N ARG A 36 2.85 10.61 22.17
CA ARG A 36 1.65 10.82 23.02
C ARG A 36 0.47 10.04 22.51
N ASP A 37 0.20 10.13 21.23
CA ASP A 37 -0.96 9.49 20.61
C ASP A 37 -0.84 7.96 20.69
N ASN A 38 0.33 7.39 20.42
CA ASN A 38 0.56 5.96 20.55
C ASN A 38 0.43 5.48 22.01
N LEU A 39 1.06 6.19 22.97
CA LEU A 39 0.96 5.85 24.38
C LEU A 39 -0.50 5.89 24.85
N ARG A 40 -1.25 6.95 24.54
CA ARG A 40 -2.68 7.04 24.89
C ARG A 40 -3.51 5.95 24.25
N PHE A 41 -3.22 5.59 23.01
CA PHE A 41 -4.03 4.63 22.27
C PHE A 41 -3.77 3.19 22.71
N PHE A 42 -2.52 2.80 22.97
CA PHE A 42 -2.13 1.40 23.19
C PHE A 42 -1.97 1.02 24.67
N THR A 43 -2.17 1.95 25.62
CA THR A 43 -2.17 1.64 27.05
C THR A 43 -3.56 1.77 27.67
N LEU A 44 -3.77 1.12 28.83
CA LEU A 44 -5.01 1.16 29.58
C LEU A 44 -4.71 1.49 31.05
N SER A 45 -5.38 2.49 31.62
CA SER A 45 -5.10 2.97 32.98
C SER A 45 -5.38 1.93 34.08
N GLY A 46 -6.33 1.03 33.85
CA GLY A 46 -6.70 -0.03 34.80
C GLY A 46 -5.92 -1.33 34.65
N LEU A 47 -4.90 -1.37 33.78
CA LEU A 47 -4.09 -2.57 33.54
C LEU A 47 -2.72 -2.42 34.20
N GLU A 48 -2.32 -3.41 35.01
CA GLU A 48 -0.99 -3.44 35.62
C GLU A 48 -0.10 -4.52 34.94
N PRO A 49 1.20 -4.32 34.89
CA PRO A 49 1.96 -3.13 35.33
C PRO A 49 1.77 -1.94 34.38
N ARG A 50 1.83 -0.73 34.90
CA ARG A 50 1.80 0.52 34.11
C ARG A 50 3.16 0.86 33.50
N THR A 51 3.72 -0.10 32.81
CA THR A 51 5.07 -0.01 32.23
C THR A 51 5.01 -0.01 30.71
N VAL A 52 5.91 0.72 30.11
CA VAL A 52 6.13 0.78 28.67
C VAL A 52 7.63 0.72 28.38
N PHE A 53 7.97 0.16 27.25
CA PHE A 53 9.36 0.08 26.78
C PHE A 53 9.58 1.02 25.61
N TYR A 54 10.77 1.66 25.58
CA TYR A 54 11.22 2.45 24.44
C TYR A 54 12.69 2.19 24.15
N SER A 55 12.97 1.92 22.89
CA SER A 55 14.33 1.85 22.34
C SER A 55 14.45 2.83 21.17
N GLY A 56 15.40 3.75 21.26
CA GLY A 56 15.64 4.73 20.20
C GLY A 56 16.28 6.02 20.73
N PRO A 57 16.62 6.97 19.84
CA PRO A 57 17.39 8.17 20.19
C PRO A 57 16.60 9.21 21.00
N GLN A 58 15.27 9.17 20.98
CA GLN A 58 14.40 10.16 21.63
C GLN A 58 13.92 9.70 23.02
N ARG A 59 14.66 8.82 23.70
CA ARG A 59 14.26 8.27 24.99
C ARG A 59 13.93 9.32 26.07
N PRO A 60 14.70 10.40 26.27
CA PRO A 60 14.34 11.41 27.26
C PRO A 60 12.98 12.05 26.99
N LYS A 61 12.71 12.38 25.73
CA LYS A 61 11.44 12.94 25.27
C LYS A 61 10.28 11.96 25.47
N PHE A 62 10.45 10.71 25.04
CA PHE A 62 9.46 9.66 25.22
C PHE A 62 9.12 9.46 26.71
N LYS A 63 10.16 9.45 27.57
CA LYS A 63 10.00 9.32 29.01
C LYS A 63 9.17 10.47 29.60
N THR A 64 9.48 11.71 29.25
CA THR A 64 8.72 12.89 29.73
C THR A 64 7.23 12.77 29.37
N ILE A 65 6.91 12.31 28.16
CA ILE A 65 5.52 12.12 27.72
C ILE A 65 4.87 10.94 28.48
N ALA A 66 5.57 9.83 28.65
CA ALA A 66 5.08 8.67 29.40
C ALA A 66 4.80 9.03 30.87
N ASP A 67 5.71 9.75 31.54
CA ASP A 67 5.55 10.23 32.91
C ASP A 67 4.29 11.12 33.05
N SER A 68 4.00 11.98 32.05
CA SER A 68 2.80 12.81 32.03
C SER A 68 1.48 12.00 31.92
N LEU A 69 1.57 10.74 31.49
CA LEU A 69 0.47 9.77 31.37
C LEU A 69 0.51 8.74 32.53
N THR A 70 1.33 8.96 33.54
CA THR A 70 1.55 8.03 34.69
C THR A 70 2.00 6.63 34.24
N LEU A 71 2.86 6.56 33.21
CA LEU A 71 3.47 5.34 32.70
C LEU A 71 4.96 5.34 33.03
N ALA A 72 5.46 4.22 33.56
CA ALA A 72 6.87 4.04 33.83
C ALA A 72 7.61 3.49 32.62
N VAL A 73 8.66 4.18 32.16
CA VAL A 73 9.50 3.68 31.08
C VAL A 73 10.58 2.77 31.66
N VAL A 74 10.57 1.49 31.26
CA VAL A 74 11.55 0.50 31.71
C VAL A 74 12.73 0.38 30.74
N ASP A 75 13.88 -0.02 31.25
CA ASP A 75 15.11 -0.26 30.49
C ASP A 75 15.25 -1.71 30.06
N ASP A 76 14.67 -2.61 30.84
CA ASP A 76 14.73 -4.04 30.59
C ASP A 76 13.65 -4.46 29.59
N SER A 77 14.09 -4.99 28.44
CA SER A 77 13.19 -5.54 27.41
C SER A 77 12.45 -6.79 27.87
N GLN A 78 12.87 -7.42 28.96
CA GLN A 78 12.20 -8.60 29.53
C GLN A 78 11.17 -8.23 30.60
N ALA A 79 11.14 -7.00 31.07
CA ALA A 79 10.08 -6.54 31.96
C ALA A 79 8.73 -6.55 31.27
N LEU A 80 7.68 -6.94 31.97
CA LEU A 80 6.32 -6.99 31.42
C LEU A 80 5.82 -5.57 31.08
N ASN A 81 5.31 -5.39 29.87
CA ASN A 81 4.93 -4.08 29.32
C ASN A 81 3.55 -4.09 28.69
N GLN A 82 2.81 -2.99 28.87
CA GLN A 82 1.56 -2.75 28.13
C GLN A 82 1.80 -2.37 26.66
N PHE A 83 2.90 -1.68 26.40
CA PHE A 83 3.23 -1.19 25.06
C PHE A 83 4.74 -1.06 24.93
N ALA A 84 5.26 -1.37 23.76
CA ALA A 84 6.65 -1.10 23.41
C ALA A 84 6.74 -0.30 22.13
N MET A 85 7.71 0.62 22.06
CA MET A 85 8.06 1.33 20.85
C MET A 85 9.56 1.21 20.59
N ILE A 86 9.90 0.81 19.37
CA ILE A 86 11.28 0.76 18.87
C ILE A 86 11.39 1.77 17.73
N ASP A 87 12.30 2.71 17.85
CA ASP A 87 12.55 3.73 16.83
C ASP A 87 13.87 3.47 16.11
N LEU A 88 13.79 2.83 14.96
CA LEU A 88 14.93 2.48 14.10
C LEU A 88 15.25 3.55 13.06
N ARG A 89 14.45 4.62 12.95
CA ARG A 89 14.54 5.61 11.87
C ARG A 89 15.94 6.23 11.77
N HIS A 90 16.54 6.57 12.90
CA HIS A 90 17.89 7.16 12.92
C HIS A 90 18.95 6.16 12.48
N GLU A 91 18.91 4.93 13.03
CA GLU A 91 19.87 3.88 12.70
C GLU A 91 19.80 3.49 11.23
N ILE A 92 18.58 3.35 10.68
CA ILE A 92 18.37 3.05 9.26
C ILE A 92 18.90 4.18 8.39
N ARG A 93 18.63 5.45 8.73
CA ARG A 93 19.01 6.61 7.92
C ARG A 93 20.52 6.77 7.73
N VAL A 94 21.32 6.33 8.68
CA VAL A 94 22.78 6.43 8.59
C VAL A 94 23.44 5.26 7.88
N CYS A 95 22.70 4.21 7.55
CA CYS A 95 23.19 3.08 6.75
C CYS A 95 23.57 3.54 5.34
N LYS A 96 24.77 3.15 4.90
CA LYS A 96 25.32 3.49 3.58
C LYS A 96 25.48 2.28 2.67
N CYS A 97 25.44 1.10 3.24
CA CYS A 97 25.62 -0.15 2.51
C CYS A 97 24.79 -1.27 3.13
N HIS A 98 24.76 -2.40 2.43
CA HIS A 98 24.05 -3.59 2.86
C HIS A 98 24.51 -4.11 4.23
N ALA A 99 25.81 -4.13 4.50
CA ALA A 99 26.35 -4.61 5.78
C ALA A 99 25.80 -3.80 6.97
N ASP A 100 25.66 -2.48 6.82
CA ASP A 100 25.08 -1.62 7.86
C ASP A 100 23.63 -2.02 8.17
N ILE A 101 22.84 -2.26 7.12
CA ILE A 101 21.42 -2.65 7.24
C ILE A 101 21.31 -4.02 7.91
N THR A 102 22.14 -4.98 7.52
CA THR A 102 22.15 -6.33 8.12
C THR A 102 22.45 -6.26 9.62
N ILE A 103 23.39 -5.40 10.05
CA ILE A 103 23.69 -5.18 11.47
C ILE A 103 22.47 -4.60 12.21
N VAL A 104 21.80 -3.60 11.64
CA VAL A 104 20.61 -2.99 12.25
C VAL A 104 19.50 -4.02 12.38
N LEU A 105 19.21 -4.78 11.30
CA LEU A 105 18.18 -5.82 11.32
C LEU A 105 18.52 -6.96 12.29
N GLY A 106 19.77 -7.40 12.37
CA GLY A 106 20.19 -8.44 13.33
C GLY A 106 19.96 -8.03 14.78
N ARG A 107 20.33 -6.77 15.15
CA ARG A 107 20.02 -6.22 16.48
C ARG A 107 18.52 -6.13 16.73
N PHE A 108 17.77 -5.67 15.74
CA PHE A 108 16.33 -5.56 15.84
C PHE A 108 15.66 -6.95 16.04
N ILE A 109 16.07 -7.98 15.29
CA ILE A 109 15.54 -9.34 15.43
C ILE A 109 15.75 -9.88 16.85
N ASN A 110 16.93 -9.68 17.42
CA ASN A 110 17.20 -10.06 18.82
C ASN A 110 16.29 -9.32 19.79
N GLN A 111 16.10 -8.02 19.60
CA GLN A 111 15.28 -7.18 20.47
C GLN A 111 13.79 -7.56 20.38
N ILE A 112 13.25 -7.76 19.17
CA ILE A 112 11.83 -8.10 19.00
C ILE A 112 11.51 -9.49 19.55
N ASN A 113 12.44 -10.44 19.45
CA ASN A 113 12.30 -11.77 20.06
C ASN A 113 12.16 -11.69 21.59
N GLN A 114 12.95 -10.84 22.26
CA GLN A 114 12.84 -10.60 23.68
C GLN A 114 11.51 -9.93 24.05
N LEU A 115 11.15 -8.86 23.33
CA LEU A 115 9.92 -8.13 23.58
C LEU A 115 8.66 -8.96 23.32
N ALA A 116 8.68 -9.92 22.40
CA ALA A 116 7.53 -10.74 22.09
C ALA A 116 7.00 -11.52 23.31
N THR A 117 7.88 -11.85 24.27
CA THR A 117 7.52 -12.54 25.52
C THR A 117 7.14 -11.59 26.65
N SER A 118 7.61 -10.35 26.62
CA SER A 118 7.44 -9.36 27.68
C SER A 118 6.27 -8.36 27.43
N ILE A 119 5.68 -8.34 26.27
CA ILE A 119 4.43 -7.61 26.04
C ILE A 119 3.26 -8.38 26.64
N ILE A 120 2.36 -7.70 27.34
CA ILE A 120 1.12 -8.31 27.86
C ILE A 120 0.30 -8.83 26.67
N GLU A 121 -0.33 -10.00 26.86
CA GLU A 121 -1.18 -10.60 25.82
C GLU A 121 -2.22 -9.58 25.29
N ARG A 122 -2.44 -9.58 23.98
CA ARG A 122 -3.32 -8.66 23.23
C ARG A 122 -2.87 -7.19 23.26
N ARG A 123 -1.67 -6.90 23.74
CA ARG A 123 -1.05 -5.57 23.67
C ARG A 123 -0.05 -5.48 22.51
N PHE A 124 0.40 -4.27 22.21
CA PHE A 124 1.04 -3.95 20.96
C PHE A 124 2.52 -3.54 21.10
N VAL A 125 3.26 -3.84 20.05
CA VAL A 125 4.55 -3.24 19.74
C VAL A 125 4.39 -2.34 18.52
N CYS A 126 4.92 -1.14 18.57
CA CYS A 126 5.07 -0.23 17.44
C CYS A 126 6.55 -0.13 17.06
N VAL A 127 6.87 -0.28 15.79
CA VAL A 127 8.23 -0.05 15.28
C VAL A 127 8.19 1.08 14.26
N LEU A 128 9.01 2.11 14.51
CA LEU A 128 9.21 3.21 13.56
C LEU A 128 10.40 2.87 12.66
N ALA A 129 10.18 2.86 11.36
CA ALA A 129 11.19 2.48 10.37
C ALA A 129 11.04 3.31 9.10
N GLN A 130 11.96 3.16 8.16
CA GLN A 130 11.88 3.75 6.82
C GLN A 130 12.57 2.85 5.80
N ASN A 131 12.21 3.00 4.54
CA ASN A 131 12.93 2.41 3.43
C ASN A 131 14.09 3.31 3.01
N LEU A 132 15.12 2.72 2.39
CA LEU A 132 16.29 3.42 1.87
C LEU A 132 16.32 3.35 0.36
N PHE A 133 17.08 4.28 -0.22
CA PHE A 133 17.48 4.23 -1.62
C PHE A 133 18.99 4.15 -1.66
N LEU A 134 19.51 3.03 -2.15
CA LEU A 134 20.94 2.82 -2.31
C LEU A 134 21.23 2.53 -3.79
N ASN A 135 22.17 3.27 -4.36
CA ASN A 135 22.55 3.11 -5.78
C ASN A 135 21.36 3.13 -6.75
N GLY A 136 20.38 3.99 -6.47
CA GLY A 136 19.19 4.14 -7.32
C GLY A 136 18.12 3.05 -7.16
N THR A 137 18.30 2.08 -6.28
CA THR A 137 17.30 1.03 -5.99
C THR A 137 16.64 1.23 -4.63
N LEU A 138 15.40 0.83 -4.52
CA LEU A 138 14.66 0.80 -3.27
C LEU A 138 15.12 -0.40 -2.44
N VAL A 139 15.66 -0.13 -1.26
CA VAL A 139 15.98 -1.15 -0.24
C VAL A 139 14.90 -1.11 0.84
N PRO A 140 14.00 -2.10 0.91
CA PRO A 140 12.78 -2.04 1.71
C PRO A 140 13.03 -2.44 3.17
N VAL A 141 13.86 -1.70 3.90
CA VAL A 141 14.24 -2.01 5.29
C VAL A 141 13.03 -2.06 6.21
N ALA A 142 12.07 -1.13 6.05
CA ALA A 142 10.84 -1.14 6.84
C ALA A 142 10.01 -2.41 6.60
N TRP A 143 10.02 -2.94 5.37
CA TRP A 143 9.31 -4.18 5.06
C TRP A 143 10.00 -5.39 5.72
N CYS A 144 11.34 -5.43 5.72
CA CYS A 144 12.11 -6.44 6.44
C CYS A 144 11.81 -6.42 7.94
N VAL A 145 11.72 -5.22 8.53
CA VAL A 145 11.31 -5.02 9.93
C VAL A 145 9.90 -5.59 10.15
N GLY A 146 8.94 -5.27 9.29
CA GLY A 146 7.57 -5.80 9.38
C GLY A 146 7.50 -7.33 9.29
N LYS A 147 8.29 -7.92 8.39
CA LYS A 147 8.39 -9.38 8.26
C LYS A 147 9.02 -10.02 9.50
N ALA A 148 10.08 -9.43 10.06
CA ALA A 148 10.69 -9.91 11.30
C ALA A 148 9.71 -9.81 12.48
N MET A 149 8.92 -8.73 12.58
CA MET A 149 7.84 -8.64 13.58
C MET A 149 6.81 -9.76 13.39
N ALA A 150 6.41 -10.03 12.16
CA ALA A 150 5.40 -11.04 11.84
C ALA A 150 5.84 -12.48 12.17
N SER A 151 7.15 -12.76 12.28
CA SER A 151 7.66 -14.07 12.64
C SER A 151 7.43 -14.42 14.12
N VAL A 152 7.29 -13.42 15.01
CA VAL A 152 7.18 -13.61 16.47
C VAL A 152 5.90 -13.03 17.07
N LEU A 153 5.28 -12.05 16.40
CA LEU A 153 4.05 -11.38 16.80
C LEU A 153 3.04 -11.41 15.63
N SER A 154 1.79 -11.10 15.91
CA SER A 154 0.79 -10.91 14.84
C SER A 154 0.89 -9.51 14.26
N LEU A 155 1.39 -9.34 13.05
CA LEU A 155 1.33 -8.07 12.33
C LEU A 155 -0.15 -7.67 12.12
N LYS A 156 -0.52 -6.50 12.60
CA LYS A 156 -1.91 -6.03 12.57
C LYS A 156 -2.12 -4.85 11.64
N ASP A 157 -1.15 -3.96 11.58
CA ASP A 157 -1.33 -2.71 10.85
C ASP A 157 0.00 -2.04 10.50
N GLU A 158 -0.11 -1.12 9.57
CA GLU A 158 0.93 -0.16 9.21
C GLU A 158 0.31 1.23 9.08
N LYS A 159 1.06 2.25 9.43
CA LYS A 159 0.74 3.64 9.12
C LYS A 159 1.86 4.28 8.36
N ILE A 160 1.48 5.02 7.32
CA ILE A 160 2.38 5.85 6.54
C ILE A 160 2.45 7.22 7.22
N LEU A 161 3.63 7.55 7.73
CA LEU A 161 3.92 8.82 8.39
C LEU A 161 4.51 9.78 7.36
N CYS A 162 3.73 10.77 6.98
CA CYS A 162 4.06 11.75 5.95
C CYS A 162 4.68 12.98 6.57
N LYS A 163 5.75 13.48 5.98
CA LYS A 163 6.43 14.73 6.37
C LYS A 163 6.71 15.57 5.14
N GLU A 164 7.19 16.82 5.35
CA GLU A 164 7.58 17.76 4.30
C GLU A 164 6.45 18.00 3.28
N ARG A 165 5.56 18.92 3.63
CA ARG A 165 4.43 19.30 2.79
C ARG A 165 4.90 20.15 1.61
N SER A 166 4.44 19.79 0.43
CA SER A 166 4.54 20.61 -0.79
C SER A 166 3.15 20.78 -1.40
N ALA A 167 2.98 21.81 -2.22
CA ALA A 167 1.74 22.01 -2.97
C ALA A 167 1.85 21.29 -4.32
N LEU A 168 0.99 20.31 -4.55
CA LEU A 168 0.63 19.86 -5.89
C LEU A 168 -0.56 20.68 -6.38
N ASN A 169 -0.70 20.85 -7.69
CA ASN A 169 -1.80 21.61 -8.33
C ASN A 169 -3.22 21.12 -7.91
N SER A 170 -3.34 19.99 -7.22
CA SER A 170 -4.60 19.35 -6.85
C SER A 170 -4.70 18.87 -5.40
N GLY A 171 -3.71 19.10 -4.53
CA GLY A 171 -3.77 18.62 -3.16
C GLY A 171 -2.47 18.68 -2.36
N LEU A 172 -2.44 17.98 -1.23
CA LEU A 172 -1.28 17.83 -0.37
C LEU A 172 -0.33 16.78 -0.93
N ALA A 173 0.97 17.04 -0.84
CA ALA A 173 2.03 16.11 -1.24
C ALA A 173 3.31 16.34 -0.44
N GLY A 174 4.28 15.45 -0.55
CA GLY A 174 5.60 15.62 0.06
C GLY A 174 6.57 14.49 -0.32
N ASN A 175 7.83 14.68 0.07
CA ASN A 175 8.92 13.80 -0.36
C ASN A 175 9.48 12.93 0.76
N PHE A 176 8.93 13.00 1.96
CA PHE A 176 9.44 12.23 3.10
C PHE A 176 8.37 11.31 3.69
N VAL A 177 8.72 10.03 3.82
CA VAL A 177 7.84 8.97 4.33
C VAL A 177 8.59 8.13 5.34
N GLU A 178 7.94 7.87 6.47
CA GLU A 178 8.34 6.87 7.46
C GLU A 178 7.17 5.90 7.68
N TYR A 179 7.45 4.77 8.32
CA TYR A 179 6.47 3.74 8.67
C TYR A 179 6.33 3.66 10.19
N ALA A 180 5.11 3.49 10.65
CA ALA A 180 4.82 2.94 11.96
C ALA A 180 4.15 1.57 11.76
N LEU A 181 4.87 0.52 12.12
CA LEU A 181 4.45 -0.88 11.98
C LEU A 181 3.94 -1.38 13.32
N TYR A 182 2.76 -1.99 13.33
CA TYR A 182 2.09 -2.42 14.56
C TYR A 182 1.89 -3.92 14.57
N ALA A 183 2.45 -4.58 15.57
CA ALA A 183 2.22 -5.99 15.81
C ALA A 183 1.66 -6.20 17.22
N ARG A 184 0.85 -7.24 17.39
CA ARG A 184 0.19 -7.58 18.65
C ARG A 184 0.67 -8.95 19.14
N ARG A 185 0.85 -9.08 20.44
CA ARG A 185 1.02 -10.40 21.04
C ARG A 185 -0.31 -11.13 21.01
N ASP A 186 -0.40 -12.19 20.23
CA ASP A 186 -1.53 -13.10 20.12
C ASP A 186 -1.02 -14.52 20.32
N ASP A 187 -1.20 -15.09 21.50
CA ASP A 187 -0.69 -16.42 21.78
C ASP A 187 -1.42 -17.53 20.97
N ALA A 188 -2.64 -17.24 20.49
CA ALA A 188 -3.47 -18.17 19.71
C ALA A 188 -3.43 -17.97 18.18
N GLN A 189 -2.96 -16.82 17.67
CA GLN A 189 -2.95 -16.50 16.23
C GLN A 189 -1.64 -15.86 15.83
N ARG A 190 -0.78 -16.59 15.17
CA ARG A 190 0.38 -16.03 14.48
C ARG A 190 0.08 -15.95 12.99
N HIS A 191 0.52 -14.87 12.39
CA HIS A 191 0.49 -14.72 10.94
C HIS A 191 1.70 -15.43 10.34
N VAL A 192 1.44 -16.37 9.43
CA VAL A 192 2.51 -16.98 8.63
C VAL A 192 2.67 -16.12 7.38
N THR A 193 3.73 -15.34 7.33
CA THR A 193 4.14 -14.63 6.10
C THR A 193 4.83 -15.62 5.16
N GLU A 194 4.92 -15.28 3.87
CA GLU A 194 5.73 -16.02 2.89
C GLU A 194 7.15 -16.24 3.46
N PRO A 195 7.62 -17.50 3.66
CA PRO A 195 8.78 -17.79 4.49
C PRO A 195 10.14 -17.40 3.90
N ASP A 196 10.27 -17.35 2.57
CA ASP A 196 11.57 -17.25 1.88
C ASP A 196 11.95 -15.82 1.47
N TRP A 197 11.46 -14.83 2.20
CA TRP A 197 11.64 -13.43 1.91
C TRP A 197 12.94 -12.90 2.55
N THR A 198 13.95 -12.57 1.76
CA THR A 198 15.25 -12.06 2.24
C THR A 198 15.58 -10.68 1.71
N LEU A 199 16.34 -9.90 2.49
CA LEU A 199 16.85 -8.60 2.06
C LEU A 199 17.83 -8.75 0.90
N ASP A 200 18.61 -9.83 0.86
CA ASP A 200 19.64 -10.08 -0.15
C ASP A 200 19.06 -10.07 -1.58
N ALA A 201 17.82 -10.54 -1.73
CA ALA A 201 17.15 -10.53 -3.03
C ALA A 201 16.94 -9.13 -3.61
N PHE A 202 16.77 -8.10 -2.76
CA PHE A 202 16.58 -6.71 -3.21
C PHE A 202 17.88 -6.01 -3.61
N ILE A 203 19.02 -6.55 -3.24
CA ILE A 203 20.34 -5.87 -3.36
C ILE A 203 21.13 -6.38 -4.57
N SER A 204 20.77 -7.55 -5.08
CA SER A 204 21.47 -8.17 -6.22
C SER A 204 21.24 -7.47 -7.57
N GLY A 205 20.31 -6.54 -7.65
CA GLY A 205 19.96 -5.82 -8.87
C GLY A 205 20.51 -4.39 -8.86
N ALA A 206 21.73 -4.15 -9.34
CA ALA A 206 22.18 -2.78 -9.62
C ALA A 206 21.54 -2.28 -10.92
N ALA A 207 20.70 -1.28 -10.85
CA ALA A 207 20.17 -0.57 -12.00
C ALA A 207 20.82 0.83 -12.09
N GLU A 208 21.21 1.26 -13.29
CA GLU A 208 21.44 2.68 -13.53
C GLU A 208 20.07 3.37 -13.55
N VAL A 209 19.62 3.85 -12.38
CA VAL A 209 18.27 4.36 -12.22
C VAL A 209 18.25 5.87 -12.27
N ARG A 210 17.44 6.39 -13.16
CA ARG A 210 16.98 7.75 -13.13
C ARG A 210 15.72 7.79 -12.24
N LEU A 211 15.86 8.28 -11.00
CA LEU A 211 14.71 8.56 -10.16
C LEU A 211 13.77 9.56 -10.88
N ALA A 212 12.48 9.29 -10.86
CA ALA A 212 11.49 10.24 -11.31
C ALA A 212 11.31 11.30 -10.19
N ASP A 213 12.23 12.26 -10.14
CA ASP A 213 12.23 13.34 -9.15
C ASP A 213 10.96 14.21 -9.21
N ASP A 214 10.17 14.06 -10.27
CA ASP A 214 8.93 14.81 -10.49
C ASP A 214 7.70 14.26 -9.77
N ILE A 215 7.77 13.02 -9.22
CA ILE A 215 6.64 12.42 -8.48
C ILE A 215 6.92 12.48 -6.98
N PRO A 216 6.09 13.19 -6.19
CA PRO A 216 6.25 13.21 -4.74
C PRO A 216 6.13 11.81 -4.13
N ARG A 217 6.87 11.54 -3.05
CA ARG A 217 6.83 10.25 -2.34
C ARG A 217 5.45 9.93 -1.77
N TRP A 218 4.68 10.94 -1.40
CA TRP A 218 3.30 10.80 -1.00
C TRP A 218 2.46 11.96 -1.55
N PHE A 219 1.22 11.68 -1.89
CA PHE A 219 0.28 12.69 -2.38
C PHE A 219 -1.17 12.28 -2.08
N VAL A 220 -1.99 13.28 -1.78
CA VAL A 220 -3.44 13.14 -1.67
C VAL A 220 -4.06 13.43 -3.03
N LEU A 221 -4.71 12.45 -3.62
CA LEU A 221 -5.41 12.61 -4.88
C LEU A 221 -6.86 12.18 -4.73
N LYS A 222 -7.78 13.13 -4.98
CA LYS A 222 -9.21 12.88 -4.95
C LYS A 222 -9.70 12.46 -6.34
N PRO A 223 -10.41 11.33 -6.47
CA PRO A 223 -11.07 11.01 -7.73
C PRO A 223 -12.03 12.14 -8.14
N PRO A 224 -12.18 12.43 -9.44
CA PRO A 224 -13.17 13.42 -9.88
C PRO A 224 -14.58 12.97 -9.47
N PRO A 225 -15.51 13.93 -9.26
CA PRO A 225 -16.90 13.61 -8.95
C PRO A 225 -17.50 12.68 -10.03
N ARG A 226 -18.23 11.67 -9.58
CA ARG A 226 -18.85 10.66 -10.46
C ARG A 226 -19.97 11.29 -11.27
N LYS A 227 -20.02 10.95 -12.55
CA LYS A 227 -21.18 11.28 -13.40
C LYS A 227 -22.35 10.37 -13.06
N LYS A 228 -23.59 10.89 -13.12
CA LYS A 228 -24.81 10.12 -12.89
C LYS A 228 -24.94 9.04 -13.97
N GLY A 229 -25.07 7.77 -13.56
CA GLY A 229 -25.13 6.62 -14.49
C GLY A 229 -23.79 6.01 -14.87
N GLU A 230 -22.68 6.45 -14.31
CA GLU A 230 -21.37 5.83 -14.56
C GLU A 230 -21.30 4.44 -13.92
N VAL A 231 -20.90 3.42 -14.71
CA VAL A 231 -20.71 2.05 -14.23
C VAL A 231 -19.55 2.01 -13.24
N LEU A 232 -19.82 1.46 -12.05
CA LEU A 232 -18.87 1.43 -10.95
C LEU A 232 -17.99 0.19 -11.05
N HIS A 233 -16.75 0.35 -11.52
CA HIS A 233 -15.71 -0.66 -11.31
C HIS A 233 -15.29 -0.69 -9.83
N PRO A 234 -15.15 -1.88 -9.22
CA PRO A 234 -14.82 -2.00 -7.80
C PRO A 234 -13.47 -1.42 -7.40
N ALA A 235 -12.49 -1.39 -8.29
CA ALA A 235 -11.10 -1.01 -8.05
C ALA A 235 -10.57 0.05 -9.02
N LYS A 236 -11.43 0.99 -9.47
CA LYS A 236 -11.01 2.06 -10.39
C LYS A 236 -10.08 3.05 -9.67
N TYR A 237 -8.88 3.25 -10.19
CA TYR A 237 -8.01 4.35 -9.78
C TYR A 237 -8.14 5.55 -10.72
N PRO A 238 -7.79 6.77 -10.25
CA PRO A 238 -7.92 7.99 -11.05
C PRO A 238 -7.01 7.99 -12.28
N GLU A 239 -7.50 8.48 -13.41
CA GLU A 239 -6.71 8.66 -14.63
C GLU A 239 -5.51 9.59 -14.41
N SER A 240 -5.67 10.61 -13.57
CA SER A 240 -4.57 11.50 -13.16
C SER A 240 -3.45 10.77 -12.42
N LEU A 241 -3.76 9.71 -11.64
CA LEU A 241 -2.75 8.87 -11.01
C LEU A 241 -1.91 8.14 -12.08
N ALA A 242 -2.56 7.42 -13.00
CA ALA A 242 -1.86 6.75 -14.09
C ALA A 242 -1.04 7.75 -14.92
N GLY A 243 -1.62 8.92 -15.20
CA GLY A 243 -0.99 9.98 -15.98
C GLY A 243 0.33 10.48 -15.39
N MET A 244 0.43 10.57 -14.06
CA MET A 244 1.69 10.95 -13.39
C MET A 244 2.82 9.97 -13.73
N PHE A 245 2.58 8.66 -13.61
CA PHE A 245 3.57 7.63 -13.88
C PHE A 245 3.85 7.48 -15.39
N ILE A 246 2.82 7.53 -16.23
CA ILE A 246 2.98 7.50 -17.69
C ILE A 246 3.86 8.65 -18.17
N LYS A 247 3.65 9.87 -17.67
CA LYS A 247 4.44 11.04 -18.01
C LYS A 247 5.90 10.90 -17.56
N ALA A 248 6.14 10.36 -16.37
CA ALA A 248 7.47 10.21 -15.80
C ALA A 248 8.29 9.10 -16.48
N PHE A 249 7.66 7.98 -16.85
CA PHE A 249 8.35 6.77 -17.29
C PHE A 249 8.17 6.41 -18.77
N SER A 250 7.49 7.26 -19.56
CA SER A 250 7.34 7.05 -21.00
C SER A 250 7.46 8.36 -21.79
N LYS A 251 7.81 8.26 -23.07
CA LYS A 251 7.84 9.39 -24.02
C LYS A 251 6.53 9.47 -24.80
N GLU A 252 6.26 10.62 -25.44
CA GLU A 252 5.17 10.70 -26.40
C GLU A 252 5.33 9.63 -27.48
N TRP A 253 4.21 9.07 -27.92
CA TRP A 253 4.10 7.99 -28.92
C TRP A 253 4.64 6.62 -28.49
N SER A 254 5.17 6.50 -27.25
CA SER A 254 5.53 5.21 -26.69
C SER A 254 4.32 4.33 -26.44
N ASN A 255 4.55 3.03 -26.40
CA ASN A 255 3.51 2.02 -26.14
C ASN A 255 3.37 1.78 -24.63
N VAL A 256 2.17 2.01 -24.10
CA VAL A 256 1.79 1.83 -22.70
C VAL A 256 0.81 0.67 -22.57
N LEU A 257 1.05 -0.26 -21.65
CA LEU A 257 0.21 -1.43 -21.40
C LEU A 257 -0.42 -1.39 -20.01
N ASP A 258 -1.67 -1.82 -19.94
CA ASP A 258 -2.32 -2.25 -18.68
C ASP A 258 -2.83 -3.68 -18.85
N PRO A 259 -2.19 -4.67 -18.20
CA PRO A 259 -2.60 -6.07 -18.31
C PRO A 259 -3.95 -6.39 -17.65
N MET A 260 -4.50 -5.48 -16.85
CA MET A 260 -5.77 -5.65 -16.15
C MET A 260 -6.55 -4.34 -16.19
N SER A 261 -7.00 -3.98 -17.41
CA SER A 261 -7.46 -2.64 -17.80
C SER A 261 -8.69 -2.13 -17.04
N GLY A 262 -9.53 -3.04 -16.51
CA GLY A 262 -10.78 -2.65 -15.88
C GLY A 262 -11.62 -1.78 -16.82
N THR A 263 -11.93 -0.56 -16.38
CA THR A 263 -12.66 0.43 -17.20
C THR A 263 -11.76 1.33 -18.06
N GLY A 264 -10.48 0.99 -18.24
CA GLY A 264 -9.56 1.67 -19.14
C GLY A 264 -8.94 2.98 -18.60
N SER A 265 -8.74 3.12 -17.29
CA SER A 265 -8.18 4.35 -16.71
C SER A 265 -6.75 4.62 -17.21
N THR A 266 -5.91 3.60 -17.31
CA THR A 266 -4.56 3.72 -17.87
C THR A 266 -4.58 4.14 -19.33
N GLN A 267 -5.45 3.50 -20.13
CA GLN A 267 -5.56 3.80 -21.55
C GLN A 267 -6.08 5.22 -21.80
N MET A 268 -7.07 5.68 -21.01
CA MET A 268 -7.56 7.05 -21.05
C MET A 268 -6.42 8.06 -20.78
N ALA A 269 -5.62 7.79 -19.74
CA ALA A 269 -4.48 8.64 -19.38
C ALA A 269 -3.38 8.61 -20.46
N ALA A 270 -3.05 7.43 -20.98
CA ALA A 270 -2.03 7.27 -22.03
C ALA A 270 -2.41 8.04 -23.31
N MET A 271 -3.64 7.86 -23.78
CA MET A 271 -4.15 8.55 -24.96
C MET A 271 -4.16 10.08 -24.78
N SER A 272 -4.61 10.56 -23.61
CA SER A 272 -4.63 12.00 -23.29
C SER A 272 -3.24 12.63 -23.25
N LEU A 273 -2.21 11.83 -23.05
CA LEU A 273 -0.80 12.22 -22.99
C LEU A 273 -0.05 11.89 -24.30
N LYS A 274 -0.74 11.59 -25.40
CA LYS A 274 -0.16 11.22 -26.70
C LYS A 274 0.69 9.95 -26.66
N ARG A 275 0.30 8.94 -25.90
CA ARG A 275 0.90 7.60 -25.91
C ARG A 275 -0.04 6.64 -26.63
N ASN A 276 0.52 5.56 -27.18
CA ASN A 276 -0.26 4.44 -27.65
C ASN A 276 -0.70 3.59 -26.44
N ALA A 277 -1.94 3.12 -26.45
CA ALA A 277 -2.55 2.47 -25.28
C ALA A 277 -2.97 1.03 -25.62
N TYR A 278 -2.41 0.08 -24.89
CA TYR A 278 -2.70 -1.34 -25.04
C TYR A 278 -3.22 -1.90 -23.73
N GLY A 279 -3.99 -2.98 -23.81
CA GLY A 279 -4.45 -3.64 -22.58
C GLY A 279 -5.23 -4.91 -22.80
N THR A 280 -5.36 -5.67 -21.72
CA THR A 280 -6.26 -6.83 -21.63
C THR A 280 -7.25 -6.60 -20.49
N GLU A 281 -8.44 -7.20 -20.63
CA GLU A 281 -9.47 -7.22 -19.61
C GLU A 281 -10.24 -8.54 -19.71
N LEU A 282 -10.35 -9.26 -18.59
CA LEU A 282 -11.01 -10.57 -18.57
C LEU A 282 -12.54 -10.44 -18.74
N SER A 283 -13.14 -9.46 -18.06
CA SER A 283 -14.58 -9.23 -18.10
C SER A 283 -15.03 -8.64 -19.43
N PRO A 284 -15.93 -9.30 -20.21
CA PRO A 284 -16.46 -8.75 -21.45
C PRO A 284 -17.07 -7.36 -21.26
N LEU A 285 -17.82 -7.18 -20.18
CA LEU A 285 -18.49 -5.91 -19.85
C LEU A 285 -17.47 -4.76 -19.66
N PHE A 286 -16.40 -5.02 -18.91
CA PHE A 286 -15.39 -3.97 -18.65
C PHE A 286 -14.51 -3.75 -19.89
N ALA A 287 -14.21 -4.79 -20.68
CA ALA A 287 -13.48 -4.65 -21.93
C ALA A 287 -14.26 -3.78 -22.94
N GLU A 288 -15.57 -4.01 -23.10
CA GLU A 288 -16.43 -3.20 -23.94
C GLU A 288 -16.48 -1.74 -23.45
N LEU A 289 -16.69 -1.55 -22.14
CA LEU A 289 -16.72 -0.22 -21.53
C LEU A 289 -15.40 0.53 -21.71
N ALA A 290 -14.26 -0.13 -21.52
CA ALA A 290 -12.94 0.46 -21.72
C ALA A 290 -12.72 0.89 -23.17
N ASN A 291 -13.04 0.00 -24.13
CA ASN A 291 -12.95 0.31 -25.56
C ASN A 291 -13.84 1.51 -25.94
N LYS A 292 -15.09 1.54 -25.46
CA LYS A 292 -15.99 2.67 -25.70
C LYS A 292 -15.45 3.97 -25.14
N ARG A 293 -15.03 3.99 -23.86
CA ARG A 293 -14.50 5.20 -23.21
C ARG A 293 -13.27 5.77 -23.95
N VAL A 294 -12.36 4.90 -24.36
CA VAL A 294 -11.14 5.32 -25.08
C VAL A 294 -11.49 5.79 -26.50
N SER A 295 -12.43 5.12 -27.17
CA SER A 295 -12.93 5.56 -28.48
C SER A 295 -13.58 6.94 -28.41
N ASP A 296 -14.41 7.18 -27.40
CA ASP A 296 -15.13 8.44 -27.21
C ASP A 296 -14.19 9.66 -27.04
N LEU A 297 -12.93 9.45 -26.59
CA LEU A 297 -11.91 10.52 -26.53
C LEU A 297 -11.58 11.11 -27.89
N ARG A 298 -11.72 10.33 -28.97
CA ARG A 298 -11.39 10.77 -30.36
C ARG A 298 -12.50 11.59 -31.00
N HIS A 299 -13.71 11.54 -30.42
CA HIS A 299 -14.86 12.26 -30.94
C HIS A 299 -15.05 13.55 -30.14
N PRO A 300 -14.98 14.74 -30.78
CA PRO A 300 -15.27 15.99 -30.09
C PRO A 300 -16.70 15.96 -29.54
N ALA A 301 -16.89 16.53 -28.35
CA ALA A 301 -18.22 16.68 -27.78
C ALA A 301 -19.10 17.46 -28.76
N GLN A 302 -20.34 17.00 -29.02
CA GLN A 302 -21.30 17.72 -29.84
C GLN A 302 -21.49 19.13 -29.28
N GLY A 303 -21.05 20.15 -30.01
CA GLY A 303 -21.17 21.57 -29.63
C GLY A 303 -19.85 22.36 -29.53
N GLU A 304 -18.69 21.77 -29.71
CA GLU A 304 -17.44 22.52 -29.84
C GLU A 304 -17.42 23.22 -31.22
N LEU A 305 -17.52 24.57 -31.21
CA LEU A 305 -17.50 25.40 -32.40
C LEU A 305 -16.15 25.40 -33.16
N PHE A 306 -15.07 24.99 -32.50
CA PHE A 306 -13.73 24.84 -33.08
C PHE A 306 -13.08 23.59 -32.44
N PRO A 307 -13.23 22.40 -33.04
CA PRO A 307 -12.53 21.22 -32.60
C PRO A 307 -11.03 21.43 -32.81
N THR A 308 -10.25 21.61 -31.74
CA THR A 308 -8.80 21.47 -31.82
C THR A 308 -8.50 20.03 -32.23
N GLU A 309 -7.82 19.82 -33.36
CA GLU A 309 -7.30 18.50 -33.72
C GLU A 309 -6.32 18.03 -32.62
N LYS A 310 -6.83 17.31 -31.64
CA LYS A 310 -5.98 16.65 -30.68
C LYS A 310 -5.41 15.39 -31.33
N GLU A 311 -4.09 15.34 -31.41
CA GLU A 311 -3.40 14.12 -31.82
C GLU A 311 -3.48 13.09 -30.70
N PHE A 312 -4.05 11.93 -30.99
CA PHE A 312 -4.12 10.80 -30.11
C PHE A 312 -3.30 9.63 -30.62
N GLY A 313 -2.66 8.88 -29.73
CA GLY A 313 -2.03 7.62 -30.05
C GLY A 313 -3.02 6.55 -30.57
N GLN A 314 -2.49 5.42 -30.93
CA GLN A 314 -3.30 4.23 -31.24
C GLN A 314 -3.75 3.55 -29.95
N PHE A 315 -4.83 2.78 -29.98
CA PHE A 315 -5.20 1.93 -28.86
C PHE A 315 -5.72 0.56 -29.31
N ARG A 316 -5.52 -0.44 -28.46
CA ARG A 316 -6.08 -1.77 -28.62
C ARG A 316 -6.28 -2.41 -27.25
N ILE A 317 -7.53 -2.63 -26.86
CA ILE A 317 -7.90 -3.31 -25.64
C ILE A 317 -8.57 -4.62 -26.04
N VAL A 318 -8.03 -5.75 -25.58
CA VAL A 318 -8.48 -7.09 -25.94
C VAL A 318 -9.17 -7.73 -24.74
N GLN A 319 -10.37 -8.33 -24.99
CA GLN A 319 -10.97 -9.19 -23.99
C GLN A 319 -10.18 -10.51 -23.96
N ALA A 320 -9.35 -10.68 -22.93
CA ALA A 320 -8.50 -11.85 -22.77
C ALA A 320 -8.03 -11.99 -21.31
N ASP A 321 -7.62 -13.19 -20.96
CA ASP A 321 -6.86 -13.42 -19.74
C ASP A 321 -5.47 -12.77 -19.87
N ALA A 322 -5.06 -12.00 -18.87
CA ALA A 322 -3.76 -11.31 -18.87
C ALA A 322 -2.57 -12.27 -18.97
N ARG A 323 -2.73 -13.53 -18.61
CA ARG A 323 -1.71 -14.59 -18.81
C ARG A 323 -1.42 -14.91 -20.28
N GLN A 324 -2.32 -14.51 -21.19
CA GLN A 324 -2.19 -14.73 -22.64
C GLN A 324 -1.49 -13.56 -23.38
N ILE A 325 -1.04 -12.53 -22.68
CA ILE A 325 -0.41 -11.33 -23.27
C ILE A 325 0.64 -11.67 -24.35
N PRO A 326 1.56 -12.64 -24.19
CA PRO A 326 2.55 -12.95 -25.21
C PRO A 326 1.95 -13.40 -26.57
N GLU A 327 0.77 -13.98 -26.53
CA GLU A 327 0.09 -14.52 -27.71
C GLU A 327 -0.78 -13.47 -28.45
N LEU A 328 -1.03 -12.34 -27.83
CA LEU A 328 -1.96 -11.33 -28.36
C LEU A 328 -1.35 -10.43 -29.45
N GLY A 329 -0.07 -10.54 -29.73
CA GLY A 329 0.62 -9.75 -30.76
C GLY A 329 0.57 -8.26 -30.49
N PHE A 330 0.79 -7.85 -29.24
CA PHE A 330 1.04 -6.44 -28.89
C PHE A 330 2.41 -6.01 -29.42
N PRO A 331 2.61 -4.73 -29.76
CA PRO A 331 3.94 -4.23 -30.08
C PRO A 331 4.81 -4.23 -28.81
N GLU A 332 6.11 -4.02 -28.99
CA GLU A 332 7.03 -3.87 -27.87
C GLU A 332 6.59 -2.71 -26.95
N ILE A 333 6.47 -2.98 -25.65
CA ILE A 333 5.92 -2.09 -24.64
C ILE A 333 7.03 -1.34 -23.92
N SER A 334 6.93 -0.03 -23.85
CA SER A 334 7.92 0.85 -23.18
C SER A 334 7.61 1.13 -21.71
N PHE A 335 6.34 1.02 -21.31
CA PHE A 335 5.89 1.24 -19.94
C PHE A 335 4.61 0.47 -19.65
N ALA A 336 4.48 -0.08 -18.46
CA ALA A 336 3.21 -0.65 -18.00
C ALA A 336 2.74 0.01 -16.69
N CYS A 337 1.42 0.20 -16.57
CA CYS A 337 0.81 0.72 -15.34
C CYS A 337 -0.51 -0.01 -15.09
N THR A 338 -0.64 -0.61 -13.91
CA THR A 338 -1.82 -1.43 -13.59
C THR A 338 -2.18 -1.41 -12.10
N SER A 339 -3.43 -1.74 -11.80
CA SER A 339 -3.88 -2.07 -10.46
C SER A 339 -4.52 -3.46 -10.48
N PRO A 340 -3.79 -4.49 -10.06
CA PRO A 340 -4.31 -5.85 -10.07
C PRO A 340 -5.46 -6.01 -9.07
N PRO A 341 -6.26 -7.09 -9.14
CA PRO A 341 -7.20 -7.42 -8.09
C PRO A 341 -6.49 -7.57 -6.75
N TYR A 342 -7.14 -7.11 -5.67
CA TYR A 342 -6.60 -7.21 -4.32
C TYR A 342 -7.06 -8.51 -3.66
N TRP A 343 -6.56 -9.63 -4.16
CA TRP A 343 -6.94 -10.97 -3.71
C TRP A 343 -8.48 -11.14 -3.75
N ASP A 344 -9.08 -11.92 -2.86
CA ASP A 344 -10.52 -12.17 -2.76
C ASP A 344 -11.30 -11.09 -1.97
N MET A 345 -10.77 -9.87 -1.89
CA MET A 345 -11.36 -8.77 -1.09
C MET A 345 -12.81 -8.44 -1.46
N LEU A 346 -13.22 -8.67 -2.70
CA LEU A 346 -14.60 -8.43 -3.12
C LEU A 346 -15.57 -9.53 -2.64
N ASN A 347 -15.08 -10.74 -2.38
CA ASN A 347 -15.87 -11.86 -1.90
C ASN A 347 -16.04 -11.87 -0.37
N MET A 348 -15.38 -10.94 0.36
CA MET A 348 -15.46 -10.88 1.82
C MET A 348 -16.86 -10.49 2.29
N ARG A 349 -17.52 -11.38 3.02
CA ARG A 349 -18.83 -11.14 3.65
C ARG A 349 -18.68 -10.11 4.78
N GLY A 350 -19.59 -9.11 4.85
CA GLY A 350 -19.69 -8.17 5.99
C GLY A 350 -18.98 -6.83 5.80
N ALA A 351 -18.41 -6.53 4.64
CA ALA A 351 -17.99 -5.16 4.34
C ALA A 351 -19.24 -4.28 4.13
N GLU A 352 -19.33 -3.17 4.87
CA GLU A 352 -20.42 -2.17 4.73
C GLU A 352 -20.60 -1.73 3.27
N ASN A 353 -19.51 -1.70 2.53
CA ASN A 353 -19.50 -1.45 1.08
C ASN A 353 -20.18 -2.55 0.27
N GLN A 354 -20.16 -3.82 0.69
CA GLN A 354 -20.81 -4.92 -0.04
C GLN A 354 -22.33 -4.86 0.07
N ALA A 355 -22.86 -4.59 1.27
CA ALA A 355 -24.29 -4.39 1.47
C ALA A 355 -24.82 -3.19 0.64
N ARG A 356 -24.06 -2.09 0.61
CA ARG A 356 -24.36 -0.90 -0.19
C ARG A 356 -24.31 -1.19 -1.70
N ARG A 357 -23.37 -2.03 -2.15
CA ARG A 357 -23.25 -2.45 -3.56
C ARG A 357 -24.43 -3.33 -3.98
N ILE A 358 -24.79 -4.31 -3.16
CA ILE A 358 -25.97 -5.18 -3.40
C ILE A 358 -27.24 -4.32 -3.49
N GLN A 359 -27.43 -3.38 -2.57
CA GLN A 359 -28.58 -2.45 -2.61
C GLN A 359 -28.62 -1.57 -3.86
N GLN A 360 -27.47 -1.27 -4.45
CA GLN A 360 -27.33 -0.47 -5.67
C GLN A 360 -27.32 -1.31 -6.95
N GLY A 361 -27.49 -2.64 -6.86
CA GLY A 361 -27.44 -3.55 -8.01
C GLY A 361 -26.05 -3.67 -8.65
N LEU A 362 -24.99 -3.34 -7.90
CA LEU A 362 -23.62 -3.37 -8.39
C LEU A 362 -22.98 -4.75 -8.21
N GLN A 363 -22.11 -5.12 -9.14
CA GLN A 363 -21.36 -6.37 -9.03
C GLN A 363 -20.49 -6.39 -7.75
N THR A 364 -20.52 -7.52 -7.05
CA THR A 364 -19.78 -7.78 -5.81
C THR A 364 -18.53 -8.64 -6.03
N ASN A 365 -18.28 -9.05 -7.25
CA ASN A 365 -17.10 -9.78 -7.74
C ASN A 365 -16.56 -9.09 -9.00
N TYR A 366 -15.32 -9.35 -9.37
CA TYR A 366 -14.73 -8.84 -10.62
C TYR A 366 -15.35 -9.54 -11.83
N SER A 367 -15.43 -10.86 -11.78
CA SER A 367 -16.14 -11.68 -12.76
C SER A 367 -16.59 -13.02 -12.14
N SER A 368 -17.48 -13.73 -12.82
CA SER A 368 -17.84 -15.11 -12.50
C SER A 368 -16.98 -16.14 -13.25
N ASP A 369 -15.95 -15.69 -13.96
CA ASP A 369 -15.04 -16.55 -14.70
C ASP A 369 -14.12 -17.33 -13.73
N ASN A 370 -13.96 -18.61 -13.96
CA ASN A 370 -13.06 -19.46 -13.15
C ASN A 370 -11.58 -19.07 -13.31
N ASN A 371 -11.24 -18.36 -14.38
CA ASN A 371 -9.88 -17.83 -14.61
C ASN A 371 -9.60 -16.50 -13.89
N ASP A 372 -10.59 -15.92 -13.22
CA ASP A 372 -10.43 -14.68 -12.48
C ASP A 372 -9.56 -14.92 -11.24
N ILE A 373 -8.33 -14.42 -11.30
CA ILE A 373 -7.37 -14.53 -10.19
C ILE A 373 -7.86 -13.86 -8.89
N GLY A 374 -8.77 -12.89 -8.98
CA GLY A 374 -9.41 -12.24 -7.82
C GLY A 374 -10.38 -13.18 -7.07
N ASN A 375 -10.69 -14.36 -7.59
CA ASN A 375 -11.53 -15.38 -6.93
C ASN A 375 -10.72 -16.45 -6.20
N ILE A 376 -9.39 -16.45 -6.31
CA ILE A 376 -8.53 -17.44 -5.66
C ILE A 376 -8.50 -17.20 -4.14
N ALA A 377 -8.97 -18.19 -3.37
CA ALA A 377 -9.08 -18.06 -1.91
C ALA A 377 -7.75 -18.18 -1.17
N ASP A 378 -6.80 -18.96 -1.70
CA ASP A 378 -5.46 -19.12 -1.13
C ASP A 378 -4.55 -17.98 -1.54
N TYR A 379 -3.89 -17.35 -0.57
CA TYR A 379 -3.07 -16.17 -0.78
C TYR A 379 -1.79 -16.47 -1.58
N SER A 380 -1.15 -17.60 -1.31
CA SER A 380 0.11 -17.96 -2.00
C SER A 380 -0.16 -18.37 -3.45
N ILE A 381 -1.26 -19.09 -3.71
CA ILE A 381 -1.70 -19.42 -5.07
C ILE A 381 -2.08 -18.13 -5.82
N PHE A 382 -2.82 -17.23 -5.19
CA PHE A 382 -3.15 -15.92 -5.77
C PHE A 382 -1.88 -15.15 -6.18
N LEU A 383 -0.90 -15.03 -5.28
CA LEU A 383 0.36 -14.36 -5.58
C LEU A 383 1.12 -15.03 -6.73
N SER A 384 1.12 -16.35 -6.78
CA SER A 384 1.78 -17.11 -7.84
C SER A 384 1.14 -16.84 -9.21
N GLU A 385 -0.19 -16.91 -9.30
CA GLU A 385 -0.92 -16.65 -10.53
C GLU A 385 -0.78 -15.18 -10.98
N LEU A 386 -0.84 -14.24 -10.04
CA LEU A 386 -0.60 -12.85 -10.34
C LEU A 386 0.84 -12.59 -10.82
N SER A 387 1.83 -13.23 -10.19
CA SER A 387 3.22 -13.12 -10.64
C SER A 387 3.39 -13.63 -12.07
N GLN A 388 2.68 -14.69 -12.45
CA GLN A 388 2.72 -15.20 -13.82
C GLN A 388 2.19 -14.19 -14.84
N VAL A 389 1.18 -13.40 -14.49
CA VAL A 389 0.71 -12.29 -15.35
C VAL A 389 1.85 -11.29 -15.62
N TYR A 390 2.60 -10.91 -14.57
CA TYR A 390 3.73 -9.99 -14.73
C TYR A 390 4.87 -10.60 -15.56
N LEU A 391 5.21 -11.86 -15.31
CA LEU A 391 6.26 -12.55 -16.08
C LEU A 391 5.90 -12.67 -17.56
N ASN A 392 4.63 -12.91 -17.88
CA ASN A 392 4.14 -12.92 -19.27
C ASN A 392 4.12 -11.50 -19.87
N MET A 393 3.75 -10.49 -19.09
CA MET A 393 3.85 -9.10 -19.51
C MET A 393 5.30 -8.71 -19.86
N PHE A 394 6.28 -9.17 -19.09
CA PHE A 394 7.70 -8.86 -19.35
C PHE A 394 8.19 -9.39 -20.72
N GLN A 395 7.60 -10.45 -21.26
CA GLN A 395 7.95 -10.98 -22.59
C GLN A 395 7.61 -10.01 -23.74
N VAL A 396 6.71 -9.09 -23.54
CA VAL A 396 6.33 -8.06 -24.53
C VAL A 396 6.89 -6.67 -24.18
N MET A 397 7.57 -6.53 -23.05
CA MET A 397 8.16 -5.28 -22.62
C MET A 397 9.59 -5.13 -23.10
N GLN A 398 9.96 -3.89 -23.40
CA GLN A 398 11.32 -3.52 -23.74
C GLN A 398 12.25 -3.73 -22.54
N ARG A 399 13.41 -4.34 -22.76
CA ARG A 399 14.43 -4.47 -21.72
C ARG A 399 14.86 -3.11 -21.17
N GLY A 400 14.98 -2.99 -19.86
CA GLY A 400 15.27 -1.73 -19.16
C GLY A 400 14.08 -0.78 -19.04
N SER A 401 12.91 -1.16 -19.56
CA SER A 401 11.68 -0.39 -19.38
C SER A 401 11.14 -0.48 -17.94
N TYR A 402 10.13 0.33 -17.65
CA TYR A 402 9.57 0.45 -16.31
C TYR A 402 8.12 -0.02 -16.28
N PHE A 403 7.70 -0.48 -15.10
CA PHE A 403 6.30 -0.71 -14.82
C PHE A 403 5.94 -0.27 -13.40
N THR A 404 4.72 0.20 -13.24
CA THR A 404 4.17 0.62 -11.94
C THR A 404 2.92 -0.18 -11.62
N PHE A 405 2.85 -0.73 -10.43
CA PHE A 405 1.61 -1.32 -9.94
C PHE A 405 1.09 -0.60 -8.70
N VAL A 406 -0.24 -0.47 -8.64
CA VAL A 406 -0.95 0.24 -7.57
C VAL A 406 -1.71 -0.78 -6.75
N VAL A 407 -1.30 -0.98 -5.49
CA VAL A 407 -1.84 -2.01 -4.60
C VAL A 407 -2.00 -1.51 -3.17
N LYS A 408 -2.71 -2.27 -2.34
CA LYS A 408 -2.80 -2.09 -0.89
C LYS A 408 -2.35 -3.35 -0.17
N ASN A 409 -1.76 -3.19 1.00
CA ASN A 409 -1.68 -4.30 1.94
C ASN A 409 -3.08 -4.67 2.45
N ILE A 410 -3.34 -5.95 2.62
CA ILE A 410 -4.68 -6.50 2.80
C ILE A 410 -4.88 -6.88 4.26
N LYS A 411 -6.04 -6.59 4.80
CA LYS A 411 -6.45 -7.03 6.14
C LYS A 411 -7.62 -8.00 6.02
N LYS A 412 -7.41 -9.23 6.45
CA LYS A 412 -8.42 -10.29 6.37
C LYS A 412 -8.42 -11.10 7.66
N GLN A 413 -9.60 -11.28 8.27
CA GLN A 413 -9.77 -12.07 9.50
C GLN A 413 -8.85 -11.61 10.66
N GLY A 414 -8.61 -10.31 10.78
CA GLY A 414 -7.75 -9.75 11.83
C GLY A 414 -6.25 -9.94 11.63
N LEU A 415 -5.83 -10.36 10.45
CA LEU A 415 -4.43 -10.51 10.02
C LEU A 415 -4.11 -9.50 8.92
N ALA A 416 -2.87 -9.00 8.92
CA ALA A 416 -2.34 -8.16 7.85
C ALA A 416 -1.52 -9.03 6.88
N TYR A 417 -1.88 -8.96 5.61
CA TYR A 417 -1.16 -9.59 4.50
C TYR A 417 -0.40 -8.50 3.76
N PRO A 418 0.92 -8.51 3.76
CA PRO A 418 1.73 -7.45 3.16
C PRO A 418 1.83 -7.62 1.63
N PHE A 419 0.70 -7.52 0.95
CA PHE A 419 0.56 -7.83 -0.47
C PHE A 419 1.50 -6.99 -1.36
N ALA A 420 1.66 -5.70 -1.08
CA ALA A 420 2.59 -4.86 -1.82
C ALA A 420 4.03 -5.37 -1.71
N TRP A 421 4.43 -5.81 -0.52
CA TRP A 421 5.78 -6.29 -0.25
C TRP A 421 6.02 -7.66 -0.88
N ASP A 422 5.07 -8.59 -0.71
CA ASP A 422 5.17 -9.96 -1.21
C ASP A 422 5.15 -9.98 -2.75
N LEU A 423 4.30 -9.17 -3.39
CA LEU A 423 4.29 -9.04 -4.84
C LEU A 423 5.62 -8.47 -5.36
N THR A 424 6.14 -7.40 -4.73
CA THR A 424 7.45 -6.84 -5.12
C THR A 424 8.54 -7.91 -5.04
N HIS A 425 8.59 -8.66 -3.95
CA HIS A 425 9.57 -9.73 -3.75
C HIS A 425 9.47 -10.82 -4.82
N ARG A 426 8.25 -11.24 -5.18
CA ARG A 426 8.01 -12.26 -6.22
C ARG A 426 8.50 -11.86 -7.61
N LEU A 427 8.60 -10.56 -7.89
CA LEU A 427 9.03 -10.04 -9.19
C LEU A 427 10.55 -9.78 -9.26
N LEU A 428 11.28 -9.97 -8.16
CA LEU A 428 12.74 -9.87 -8.14
C LEU A 428 13.36 -10.96 -9.03
N GLY A 429 14.58 -10.71 -9.51
CA GLY A 429 15.25 -11.59 -10.47
C GLY A 429 14.98 -11.20 -11.92
N SER A 430 13.75 -10.85 -12.28
CA SER A 430 13.42 -10.28 -13.60
C SER A 430 13.33 -8.76 -13.58
N SER A 431 13.18 -8.16 -12.42
CA SER A 431 13.07 -6.70 -12.24
C SER A 431 13.60 -6.26 -10.89
N VAL A 432 13.86 -4.95 -10.74
CA VAL A 432 14.34 -4.32 -9.51
C VAL A 432 13.44 -3.16 -9.11
N PRO A 433 13.09 -3.01 -7.82
CA PRO A 433 12.28 -1.90 -7.36
C PRO A 433 13.13 -0.62 -7.34
N ILE A 434 12.62 0.43 -7.99
CA ILE A 434 13.32 1.71 -8.11
C ILE A 434 12.64 2.84 -7.36
N ALA A 435 11.35 2.76 -7.15
CA ALA A 435 10.60 3.80 -6.47
C ALA A 435 9.39 3.24 -5.73
N GLU A 436 9.08 3.90 -4.63
CA GLU A 436 7.89 3.69 -3.81
C GLU A 436 7.22 5.04 -3.59
N HIS A 437 5.97 5.14 -4.01
CA HIS A 437 5.13 6.29 -3.80
C HIS A 437 3.84 5.89 -3.10
N PHE A 438 3.18 6.84 -2.43
CA PHE A 438 1.93 6.61 -1.73
C PHE A 438 0.83 7.51 -2.25
N TRP A 439 -0.17 6.90 -2.87
CA TRP A 439 -1.44 7.56 -3.10
C TRP A 439 -2.31 7.47 -1.84
N LEU A 440 -2.64 8.61 -1.26
CA LEU A 440 -3.40 8.75 -0.03
C LEU A 440 -4.83 9.18 -0.33
N GLN A 441 -5.79 8.51 0.29
CA GLN A 441 -7.22 8.85 0.19
C GLN A 441 -7.65 9.67 1.41
N ASP A 442 -8.39 10.74 1.18
CA ASP A 442 -8.87 11.68 2.19
C ASP A 442 -10.38 11.93 2.12
N ASP A 443 -11.04 11.32 1.14
CA ASP A 443 -12.46 11.49 0.80
C ASP A 443 -13.38 10.42 1.39
N LEU A 444 -12.82 9.46 2.14
CA LEU A 444 -13.56 8.38 2.74
C LEU A 444 -13.97 8.70 4.17
N SER A 445 -15.22 8.43 4.52
CA SER A 445 -15.71 8.55 5.89
C SER A 445 -15.04 7.53 6.81
N ILE A 446 -14.60 7.98 7.97
CA ILE A 446 -13.98 7.16 9.00
C ILE A 446 -15.01 6.84 10.07
N ALA A 447 -15.18 5.57 10.40
CA ALA A 447 -15.98 5.10 11.53
C ALA A 447 -15.06 4.53 12.63
N PRO A 448 -15.44 4.56 13.92
CA PRO A 448 -14.64 4.01 15.01
C PRO A 448 -14.70 2.47 15.02
N TYR A 449 -14.17 1.86 13.99
CA TYR A 449 -14.20 0.42 13.81
C TYR A 449 -13.44 -0.29 14.94
N GLY A 450 -14.00 -1.38 15.45
CA GLY A 450 -13.43 -2.14 16.55
C GLY A 450 -13.39 -1.40 17.91
N TYR A 451 -14.05 -0.26 18.02
CA TYR A 451 -14.05 0.54 19.22
C TYR A 451 -14.28 -0.27 20.51
N GLY A 452 -13.38 -0.08 21.44
CA GLY A 452 -13.45 -0.68 22.77
C GLY A 452 -12.92 -2.11 22.91
N ASN A 453 -12.73 -2.87 21.82
CA ASN A 453 -12.34 -4.28 21.90
C ASN A 453 -11.08 -4.64 21.12
N THR A 454 -10.99 -4.20 19.88
CA THR A 454 -9.87 -4.51 19.01
C THR A 454 -9.52 -3.27 18.20
N TRP A 455 -8.28 -3.18 17.76
CA TRP A 455 -7.89 -2.13 16.84
C TRP A 455 -7.42 -2.74 15.52
N VAL A 456 -8.05 -2.25 14.44
CA VAL A 456 -7.63 -2.46 13.05
C VAL A 456 -7.99 -1.17 12.32
N SER A 457 -7.04 -0.51 11.68
CA SER A 457 -7.36 0.68 10.89
C SER A 457 -7.92 0.31 9.52
N ASN A 458 -8.57 1.26 8.87
CA ASN A 458 -8.93 1.15 7.46
C ASN A 458 -7.73 1.55 6.60
N THR A 459 -7.46 0.81 5.55
CA THR A 459 -6.35 1.12 4.63
C THR A 459 -6.77 2.22 3.65
N PHE A 460 -6.32 3.45 3.92
CA PHE A 460 -6.57 4.66 3.11
C PHE A 460 -5.35 5.08 2.28
N HIS A 461 -4.32 4.27 2.21
CA HIS A 461 -3.17 4.47 1.35
C HIS A 461 -3.04 3.33 0.33
N HIS A 462 -2.46 3.66 -0.81
CA HIS A 462 -2.05 2.70 -1.82
C HIS A 462 -0.55 2.84 -2.03
N TYR A 463 0.11 1.73 -2.17
CA TYR A 463 1.46 1.65 -2.72
C TYR A 463 1.39 1.82 -4.23
N CYS A 464 2.24 2.69 -4.75
CA CYS A 464 2.54 2.79 -6.16
C CYS A 464 4.02 2.41 -6.31
N ILE A 465 4.28 1.16 -6.56
CA ILE A 465 5.65 0.62 -6.69
C ILE A 465 6.04 0.64 -8.15
N THR A 466 7.15 1.31 -8.44
CA THR A 466 7.74 1.28 -9.77
C THR A 466 8.97 0.39 -9.77
N MET A 467 9.02 -0.52 -10.72
CA MET A 467 10.13 -1.43 -10.93
C MET A 467 10.71 -1.25 -12.33
N GLN A 468 11.98 -1.59 -12.50
CA GLN A 468 12.67 -1.63 -13.79
C GLN A 468 12.92 -3.07 -14.20
N LEU A 469 12.57 -3.41 -15.44
CA LEU A 469 12.84 -4.72 -16.02
C LEU A 469 14.34 -4.87 -16.31
N THR A 470 14.94 -5.96 -15.82
CA THR A 470 16.40 -6.20 -15.93
C THR A 470 16.78 -7.27 -16.95
N SER A 471 15.91 -8.22 -17.23
CA SER A 471 16.14 -9.37 -18.12
C SER A 471 15.28 -9.32 -19.37
#